data_ceacefed6684e9c6974c4886005ee9b6
#
_entry.id   ceacefed6684e9c6974c4886005ee9b6
#
_cell.length_a   1.000
_cell.length_b   1.000
_cell.length_c   1.000
_cell.angle_alpha   90.00
_cell.angle_beta   90.00
_cell.angle_gamma   90.00
#
_symmetry.space_group_name_H-M   'P 1'
#
loop_
_entity.id
_entity.type
_entity.pdbx_description
1 polymer ?
#
loop_
_entity_poly.entity_id
_entity_poly.type
_entity_poly.pdbx_seq_one_letter_code
_entity_poly.pdbx_strand_id
1 'polypeptide(L)'
;ASTAPQFEGVEGFSLKDHFPLWKSCWSYWVNDDTVIKHRWKGGYTAGHNNTVQSGVNIITGHTHVLAVQPWSDYTGTRYGVQTGCLANPLADQFLNYTEDNPKNWRSGFAVLTFDRGQLLPPELVQVWDEEKGEVTFRGKIYSV
;
A
#
# COMPACT_ATOMS: atom_id res chain seq x y z
N ALA A 1 -13.09 2.68 1.39
CA ALA A 1 -13.60 3.78 0.59
C ALA A 1 -15.09 3.93 0.90
N SER A 2 -15.51 5.06 1.44
CA SER A 2 -16.93 5.37 1.60
C SER A 2 -17.46 5.83 0.24
N THR A 3 -18.59 5.31 -0.18
CA THR A 3 -19.33 5.85 -1.31
C THR A 3 -19.67 7.32 -0.99
N ALA A 4 -19.55 8.21 -1.98
CA ALA A 4 -19.97 9.59 -1.80
C ALA A 4 -21.45 9.64 -1.43
N PRO A 5 -21.91 10.53 -0.53
CA PRO A 5 -23.28 10.53 -0.02
C PRO A 5 -24.37 10.51 -1.10
N GLN A 6 -24.11 11.14 -2.25
CA GLN A 6 -25.07 11.17 -3.38
C GLN A 6 -25.30 9.80 -4.06
N PHE A 7 -24.46 8.81 -3.77
CA PHE A 7 -24.59 7.44 -4.28
C PHE A 7 -24.98 6.44 -3.19
N GLU A 8 -25.31 6.94 -2.00
CA GLU A 8 -25.77 6.09 -0.89
C GLU A 8 -27.11 5.44 -1.28
N GLY A 9 -27.17 4.11 -1.19
CA GLY A 9 -28.35 3.34 -1.59
C GLY A 9 -28.45 2.99 -3.08
N VAL A 10 -27.50 3.42 -3.91
CA VAL A 10 -27.44 2.96 -5.31
C VAL A 10 -26.74 1.61 -5.34
N GLU A 11 -27.46 0.57 -5.81
CA GLU A 11 -26.93 -0.80 -5.91
C GLU A 11 -25.69 -0.85 -6.80
N GLY A 12 -24.67 -1.62 -6.37
CA GLY A 12 -23.41 -1.79 -7.09
C GLY A 12 -22.39 -0.65 -6.92
N PHE A 13 -22.71 0.43 -6.19
CA PHE A 13 -21.77 1.51 -5.91
C PHE A 13 -21.00 1.34 -4.60
N SER A 14 -21.45 0.45 -3.73
CA SER A 14 -20.80 0.18 -2.46
C SER A 14 -19.86 -1.04 -2.57
N LEU A 15 -18.69 -0.98 -1.90
CA LEU A 15 -17.85 -2.16 -1.75
C LEU A 15 -18.58 -3.32 -1.04
N LYS A 16 -19.56 -3.03 -0.20
CA LYS A 16 -20.39 -4.05 0.45
C LYS A 16 -21.24 -4.84 -0.53
N ASP A 17 -21.67 -4.22 -1.64
CA ASP A 17 -22.48 -4.89 -2.65
C ASP A 17 -21.67 -5.95 -3.40
N HIS A 18 -20.37 -5.70 -3.58
CA HIS A 18 -19.44 -6.60 -4.25
C HIS A 18 -18.76 -7.59 -3.29
N PHE A 19 -18.57 -7.17 -2.04
CA PHE A 19 -17.87 -7.97 -1.02
C PHE A 19 -18.67 -8.02 0.29
N PRO A 20 -19.86 -8.65 0.30
CA PRO A 20 -20.80 -8.59 1.44
C PRO A 20 -20.24 -9.21 2.72
N LEU A 21 -19.27 -10.13 2.61
CA LEU A 21 -18.62 -10.77 3.75
C LEU A 21 -17.41 -9.98 4.29
N TRP A 22 -17.01 -8.91 3.62
CA TRP A 22 -15.88 -8.08 4.06
C TRP A 22 -16.31 -7.02 5.05
N LYS A 23 -15.48 -6.83 6.07
CA LYS A 23 -15.67 -5.76 7.05
C LYS A 23 -14.80 -4.57 6.64
N SER A 24 -15.43 -3.41 6.45
CA SER A 24 -14.70 -2.16 6.21
C SER A 24 -14.20 -1.57 7.53
N CYS A 25 -12.96 -1.07 7.52
CA CYS A 25 -12.38 -0.34 8.65
C CYS A 25 -11.46 0.79 8.17
N TRP A 26 -11.28 1.80 9.00
CA TRP A 26 -10.32 2.90 8.73
C TRP A 26 -8.87 2.49 9.01
N SER A 27 -8.68 1.60 9.98
CA SER A 27 -7.39 1.07 10.40
C SER A 27 -7.56 -0.39 10.77
N TYR A 28 -6.66 -1.23 10.32
CA TYR A 28 -6.60 -2.63 10.69
C TYR A 28 -5.31 -2.87 11.49
N TRP A 29 -5.45 -3.18 12.76
CA TRP A 29 -4.34 -3.55 13.62
C TRP A 29 -4.05 -5.04 13.48
N VAL A 30 -2.84 -5.36 13.02
CA VAL A 30 -2.36 -6.74 12.92
C VAL A 30 -1.98 -7.26 14.30
N ASN A 31 -1.33 -6.38 15.09
CA ASN A 31 -0.95 -6.59 16.48
C ASN A 31 -0.81 -5.20 17.14
N ASP A 32 -0.26 -5.14 18.36
CA ASP A 32 -0.17 -3.89 19.15
C ASP A 32 0.79 -2.84 18.55
N ASP A 33 1.69 -3.23 17.66
CA ASP A 33 2.71 -2.36 17.08
C ASP A 33 2.65 -2.22 15.55
N THR A 34 1.66 -2.82 14.88
CA THR A 34 1.57 -2.85 13.41
C THR A 34 0.16 -2.54 12.93
N VAL A 35 0.03 -1.47 12.16
CA VAL A 35 -1.26 -0.99 11.62
C VAL A 35 -1.23 -0.87 10.10
N ILE A 36 -2.32 -1.28 9.46
CA ILE A 36 -2.57 -1.12 8.03
C ILE A 36 -3.70 -0.10 7.83
N LYS A 37 -3.46 0.88 6.96
CA LYS A 37 -4.45 1.91 6.59
C LYS A 37 -4.40 2.16 5.08
N HIS A 38 -5.52 2.62 4.50
CA HIS A 38 -5.47 3.08 3.11
C HIS A 38 -4.56 4.32 2.97
N ARG A 39 -4.75 5.33 3.81
CA ARG A 39 -3.89 6.53 3.81
C ARG A 39 -3.81 7.18 5.18
N TRP A 40 -2.73 7.96 5.38
CA TRP A 40 -2.61 8.95 6.44
C TRP A 40 -1.91 10.19 5.91
N LYS A 41 -0.59 10.29 5.97
CA LYS A 41 0.16 11.36 5.29
C LYS A 41 0.40 10.96 3.84
N GLY A 42 0.47 11.94 2.95
CA GLY A 42 0.78 11.76 1.54
C GLY A 42 2.23 12.06 1.19
N GLY A 43 2.55 11.98 -0.11
CA GLY A 43 3.85 12.31 -0.68
C GLY A 43 4.85 11.15 -0.72
N TYR A 44 6.01 11.41 -1.32
CA TYR A 44 7.03 10.38 -1.59
C TYR A 44 7.66 9.83 -0.31
N THR A 45 7.73 10.61 0.75
CA THR A 45 8.28 10.23 2.05
C THR A 45 7.19 9.84 3.05
N ALA A 46 5.99 9.52 2.57
CA ALA A 46 4.86 9.21 3.45
C ALA A 46 5.17 8.05 4.41
N GLY A 47 5.86 7.01 3.95
CA GLY A 47 6.27 5.90 4.81
C GLY A 47 7.09 6.36 6.01
N HIS A 48 8.14 7.15 5.76
CA HIS A 48 8.97 7.74 6.83
C HIS A 48 8.14 8.61 7.77
N ASN A 49 7.41 9.59 7.24
CA ASN A 49 6.64 10.53 8.05
C ASN A 49 5.57 9.82 8.88
N ASN A 50 4.93 8.81 8.30
CA ASN A 50 3.90 8.03 8.98
C ASN A 50 4.48 7.23 10.14
N THR A 51 5.61 6.51 9.93
CA THR A 51 6.19 5.69 10.99
C THR A 51 6.78 6.53 12.13
N VAL A 52 7.45 7.66 11.81
CA VAL A 52 7.97 8.58 12.83
C VAL A 52 6.85 9.15 13.70
N GLN A 53 5.75 9.60 13.08
CA GLN A 53 4.66 10.26 13.80
C GLN A 53 3.70 9.28 14.50
N SER A 54 3.53 8.07 13.97
CA SER A 54 2.67 7.05 14.60
C SER A 54 3.35 6.33 15.75
N GLY A 55 4.68 6.22 15.73
CA GLY A 55 5.43 5.44 16.70
C GLY A 55 5.29 3.92 16.53
N VAL A 56 4.71 3.43 15.42
CA VAL A 56 4.47 2.01 15.14
C VAL A 56 4.87 1.64 13.71
N ASN A 57 4.88 0.35 13.40
CA ASN A 57 4.92 -0.09 12.00
C ASN A 57 3.64 0.34 11.31
N ILE A 58 3.76 1.07 10.22
CA ILE A 58 2.58 1.57 9.51
C ILE A 58 2.66 1.29 8.02
N ILE A 59 1.65 0.60 7.53
CA ILE A 59 1.52 0.18 6.14
C ILE A 59 0.42 1.00 5.49
N THR A 60 0.76 1.71 4.41
CA THR A 60 -0.17 2.59 3.72
C THR A 60 -0.15 2.36 2.20
N GLY A 61 -1.32 2.47 1.58
CA GLY A 61 -1.49 2.59 0.14
C GLY A 61 -1.61 4.05 -0.30
N HIS A 62 -2.51 4.33 -1.24
CA HIS A 62 -2.92 5.66 -1.70
C HIS A 62 -1.87 6.45 -2.52
N THR A 63 -0.62 6.46 -2.11
CA THR A 63 0.44 7.25 -2.77
C THR A 63 0.97 6.60 -4.05
N HIS A 64 0.65 5.33 -4.28
CA HIS A 64 1.15 4.48 -5.36
C HIS A 64 2.69 4.33 -5.39
N VAL A 65 3.38 4.86 -4.38
CA VAL A 65 4.81 4.64 -4.17
C VAL A 65 5.00 3.26 -3.56
N LEU A 66 5.98 2.51 -4.06
CA LEU A 66 6.37 1.21 -3.52
C LEU A 66 7.70 1.36 -2.77
N ALA A 67 7.67 1.37 -1.44
CA ALA A 67 8.85 1.62 -0.61
C ALA A 67 8.72 1.06 0.79
N VAL A 68 9.85 0.65 1.37
CA VAL A 68 10.02 0.38 2.80
C VAL A 68 11.01 1.37 3.36
N GLN A 69 10.62 2.08 4.42
CA GLN A 69 11.43 3.10 5.07
C GLN A 69 11.58 2.76 6.56
N PRO A 70 12.72 2.20 6.97
CA PRO A 70 12.98 1.91 8.37
C PRO A 70 13.22 3.19 9.17
N TRP A 71 12.82 3.16 10.42
CA TRP A 71 13.11 4.18 11.41
C TRP A 71 13.52 3.51 12.72
N SER A 72 14.63 3.96 13.30
CA SER A 72 15.13 3.44 14.58
C SER A 72 15.37 4.57 15.55
N ASP A 73 14.97 4.37 16.78
CA ASP A 73 15.26 5.24 17.93
C ASP A 73 15.42 4.40 19.21
N TYR A 74 15.42 5.05 20.39
CA TYR A 74 15.56 4.37 21.67
C TYR A 74 14.45 3.34 21.97
N THR A 75 13.32 3.41 21.26
CA THR A 75 12.20 2.47 21.45
C THR A 75 12.26 1.27 20.49
N GLY A 76 13.23 1.24 19.58
CA GLY A 76 13.44 0.14 18.64
C GLY A 76 13.30 0.55 17.16
N THR A 77 13.27 -0.47 16.29
CA THR A 77 13.13 -0.29 14.84
C THR A 77 11.68 -0.50 14.43
N ARG A 78 11.19 0.39 13.57
CA ARG A 78 9.85 0.37 12.97
C ARG A 78 9.95 0.57 11.46
N TYR A 79 8.91 0.16 10.75
CA TYR A 79 8.85 0.27 9.30
C TYR A 79 7.65 1.10 8.85
N GLY A 80 7.93 2.13 8.05
CA GLY A 80 6.93 2.80 7.24
C GLY A 80 6.89 2.19 5.85
N VAL A 81 5.75 1.62 5.47
CA VAL A 81 5.61 0.90 4.20
C VAL A 81 4.60 1.62 3.32
N GLN A 82 4.97 1.86 2.07
CA GLN A 82 4.09 2.30 0.99
C GLN A 82 3.98 1.14 0.01
N THR A 83 2.74 0.68 -0.24
CA THR A 83 2.49 -0.63 -0.88
C THR A 83 2.40 -0.59 -2.40
N GLY A 84 2.65 0.56 -3.04
CA GLY A 84 2.44 0.68 -4.49
C GLY A 84 0.96 0.64 -4.89
N CYS A 85 0.72 0.19 -6.09
CA CYS A 85 -0.63 -0.06 -6.63
C CYS A 85 -0.67 -1.40 -7.38
N LEU A 86 -1.88 -1.94 -7.58
CA LEU A 86 -2.12 -3.15 -8.36
C LEU A 86 -2.60 -2.82 -9.79
N ALA A 87 -2.17 -1.70 -10.31
CA ALA A 87 -2.54 -1.25 -11.65
C ALA A 87 -1.30 -0.81 -12.41
N ASN A 88 -1.32 -0.90 -13.74
CA ASN A 88 -0.24 -0.36 -14.56
C ASN A 88 -0.25 1.18 -14.49
N PRO A 89 0.78 1.83 -13.91
CA PRO A 89 0.82 3.29 -13.79
C PRO A 89 0.91 4.02 -15.13
N LEU A 90 1.30 3.31 -16.19
CA LEU A 90 1.43 3.84 -17.55
C LEU A 90 0.17 3.61 -18.41
N ALA A 91 -0.88 3.02 -17.85
CA ALA A 91 -2.15 2.88 -18.54
C ALA A 91 -2.82 4.25 -18.75
N ASP A 92 -3.49 4.44 -19.87
CA ASP A 92 -4.07 5.73 -20.30
C ASP A 92 -4.89 6.44 -19.24
N GLN A 93 -5.67 5.71 -18.46
CA GLN A 93 -6.49 6.28 -17.39
C GLN A 93 -5.66 6.95 -16.29
N PHE A 94 -4.45 6.43 -16.01
CA PHE A 94 -3.56 7.01 -15.01
C PHE A 94 -2.68 8.12 -15.60
N LEU A 95 -2.25 8.00 -16.85
CA LEU A 95 -1.54 9.05 -17.57
C LEU A 95 -2.42 10.30 -17.68
N ASN A 96 -3.69 10.14 -18.01
CA ASN A 96 -4.65 11.25 -18.04
C ASN A 96 -4.85 11.90 -16.65
N TYR A 97 -4.89 11.10 -15.58
CA TYR A 97 -5.03 11.60 -14.21
C TYR A 97 -3.77 12.33 -13.71
N THR A 98 -2.59 11.90 -14.15
CA THR A 98 -1.29 12.44 -13.71
C THR A 98 -0.70 13.43 -14.70
N GLU A 99 -1.47 13.88 -15.72
CA GLU A 99 -1.00 14.78 -16.76
C GLU A 99 0.29 14.25 -17.42
N ASP A 100 0.25 12.96 -17.86
CA ASP A 100 1.34 12.18 -18.45
C ASP A 100 2.57 11.89 -17.56
N ASN A 101 2.51 12.23 -16.27
CA ASN A 101 3.66 12.16 -15.37
C ASN A 101 3.36 11.44 -14.04
N PRO A 102 3.20 10.10 -14.02
CA PRO A 102 2.95 9.31 -12.81
C PRO A 102 4.22 9.20 -11.95
N LYS A 103 4.62 10.29 -11.30
CA LYS A 103 5.87 10.39 -10.54
C LYS A 103 6.00 9.31 -9.50
N ASN A 104 7.01 8.45 -9.65
CA ASN A 104 7.40 7.41 -8.69
C ASN A 104 6.29 6.40 -8.35
N TRP A 105 5.26 6.28 -9.17
CA TRP A 105 4.27 5.22 -9.05
C TRP A 105 4.87 3.88 -9.47
N ARG A 106 4.52 2.82 -8.77
CA ARG A 106 5.02 1.46 -9.03
C ARG A 106 3.90 0.45 -8.84
N SER A 107 3.76 -0.44 -9.81
CA SER A 107 2.95 -1.64 -9.65
C SER A 107 3.65 -2.62 -8.72
N GLY A 108 2.92 -3.13 -7.75
CA GLY A 108 3.45 -4.08 -6.79
C GLY A 108 2.70 -4.07 -5.46
N PHE A 109 3.24 -4.82 -4.52
CA PHE A 109 2.71 -4.92 -3.17
C PHE A 109 3.81 -5.27 -2.15
N ALA A 110 3.50 -5.16 -0.87
CA ALA A 110 4.39 -5.53 0.21
C ALA A 110 3.99 -6.88 0.83
N VAL A 111 4.99 -7.68 1.17
CA VAL A 111 4.84 -8.91 1.95
C VAL A 111 5.31 -8.65 3.38
N LEU A 112 4.44 -8.91 4.35
CA LEU A 112 4.72 -8.75 5.77
C LEU A 112 4.88 -10.13 6.40
N THR A 113 6.03 -10.39 6.97
CA THR A 113 6.33 -11.63 7.68
C THR A 113 6.55 -11.32 9.16
N PHE A 114 5.93 -12.12 10.03
CA PHE A 114 6.05 -11.97 11.47
C PHE A 114 6.75 -13.18 12.08
N ASP A 115 7.71 -12.93 12.98
CA ASP A 115 8.30 -13.93 13.86
C ASP A 115 7.97 -13.56 15.32
N ARG A 116 7.32 -14.47 16.04
CA ARG A 116 6.90 -14.29 17.45
C ARG A 116 6.19 -12.95 17.72
N GLY A 117 5.37 -12.51 16.77
CA GLY A 117 4.63 -11.26 16.85
C GLY A 117 5.40 -10.01 16.41
N GLN A 118 6.68 -10.10 16.11
CA GLN A 118 7.48 -8.98 15.58
C GLN A 118 7.48 -8.97 14.06
N LEU A 119 7.29 -7.79 13.47
CA LEU A 119 7.40 -7.60 12.03
C LEU A 119 8.88 -7.70 11.62
N LEU A 120 9.20 -8.68 10.77
CA LEU A 120 10.47 -8.76 10.08
C LEU A 120 10.57 -7.65 9.01
N PRO A 121 11.78 -7.35 8.49
CA PRO A 121 11.93 -6.37 7.42
C PRO A 121 10.95 -6.68 6.28
N PRO A 122 10.02 -5.77 5.95
CA PRO A 122 9.04 -5.98 4.90
C PRO A 122 9.69 -6.18 3.54
N GLU A 123 9.17 -7.10 2.74
CA GLU A 123 9.65 -7.39 1.40
C GLU A 123 8.73 -6.77 0.36
N LEU A 124 9.29 -6.34 -0.76
CA LEU A 124 8.53 -5.78 -1.88
C LEU A 124 8.49 -6.75 -3.04
N VAL A 125 7.30 -6.90 -3.61
CA VAL A 125 7.08 -7.54 -4.91
C VAL A 125 6.77 -6.43 -5.88
N GLN A 126 7.60 -6.26 -6.90
CA GLN A 126 7.48 -5.18 -7.88
C GLN A 126 7.26 -5.76 -9.26
N VAL A 127 6.33 -5.20 -10.01
CA VAL A 127 6.25 -5.44 -11.44
C VAL A 127 7.51 -4.84 -12.08
N TRP A 128 8.27 -5.69 -12.74
CA TRP A 128 9.53 -5.35 -13.40
C TRP A 128 9.31 -4.89 -14.84
N ASP A 129 8.45 -5.62 -15.55
CA ASP A 129 8.10 -5.35 -16.93
C ASP A 129 6.58 -5.50 -17.10
N GLU A 130 5.91 -4.38 -17.26
CA GLU A 130 4.44 -4.32 -17.40
C GLU A 130 3.94 -4.96 -18.69
N GLU A 131 4.73 -4.87 -19.79
CA GLU A 131 4.34 -5.42 -21.09
C GLU A 131 4.42 -6.94 -21.10
N LYS A 132 5.42 -7.50 -20.42
CA LYS A 132 5.60 -8.95 -20.32
C LYS A 132 4.89 -9.60 -19.14
N GLY A 133 4.32 -8.78 -18.24
CA GLY A 133 3.73 -9.29 -17.02
C GLY A 133 4.76 -9.92 -16.08
N GLU A 134 5.96 -9.37 -16.01
CA GLU A 134 7.05 -9.91 -15.17
C GLU A 134 7.12 -9.19 -13.83
N VAL A 135 7.18 -9.97 -12.75
CA VAL A 135 7.35 -9.46 -11.37
C VAL A 135 8.66 -9.97 -10.76
N THR A 136 9.24 -9.16 -9.88
CA THR A 136 10.46 -9.55 -9.15
C THR A 136 10.15 -9.78 -7.67
N PHE A 137 10.68 -10.88 -7.14
CA PHE A 137 10.64 -11.18 -5.71
C PHE A 137 11.84 -12.02 -5.30
N ARG A 138 12.53 -11.64 -4.24
CA ARG A 138 13.72 -12.34 -3.69
C ARG A 138 14.77 -12.69 -4.74
N GLY A 139 15.06 -11.73 -5.64
CA GLY A 139 16.07 -11.91 -6.70
C GLY A 139 15.68 -12.84 -7.84
N LYS A 140 14.40 -13.19 -7.94
CA LYS A 140 13.84 -13.99 -9.04
C LYS A 140 12.82 -13.19 -9.83
N ILE A 141 12.70 -13.52 -11.11
CA ILE A 141 11.65 -13.01 -12.01
C ILE A 141 10.59 -14.10 -12.15
N TYR A 142 9.34 -13.71 -12.06
CA TYR A 142 8.16 -14.55 -12.26
C TYR A 142 7.31 -13.94 -13.37
N SER A 143 6.84 -14.75 -14.32
CA SER A 143 5.88 -14.35 -15.35
C SER A 143 4.47 -14.71 -14.90
N VAL A 144 3.47 -13.85 -15.20
CA VAL A 144 2.06 -14.00 -14.79
C VAL A 144 1.21 -14.18 -16.04
#